data_5cb3345ffc068c18036321f72fc6f78c
#
_entry.id   5cb3345ffc068c18036321f72fc6f78c
#
_cell.length_a   1.000
_cell.length_b   1.000
_cell.length_c   1.000
_cell.angle_alpha   90.00
_cell.angle_beta   90.00
_cell.angle_gamma   90.00
#
_symmetry.space_group_name_H-M   'P 1'
#
loop_
_entity.id
_entity.type
_entity.pdbx_description
1 polymer ?
#
loop_
_entity_poly.entity_id
_entity_poly.type
_entity_poly.pdbx_seq_one_letter_code
_entity_poly.pdbx_strand_id
1 'polypeptide(L)'
;MVGSGELALIIVLAVLVYLIFSVIGGLILWGLARGLGKIENATFLNSWGLFWILGFIQLIIGGVWYGVIFSVISSTRHEGTIIGVFIVSYLIMYIISIFAALGTTKAFWKCTFGQSMMTHLIPMILYFILAVISFIVIFS
;
A
#
# COMPACT_ATOMS: atom_id res chain seq x y z
N MET A 1 9.80 27.66 -15.17
CA MET A 1 10.38 26.41 -15.72
C MET A 1 11.49 25.95 -14.78
N VAL A 2 11.44 24.69 -14.36
CA VAL A 2 12.46 24.12 -13.46
C VAL A 2 13.71 23.79 -14.28
N GLY A 3 14.87 24.28 -13.85
CA GLY A 3 16.13 23.96 -14.50
C GLY A 3 16.54 22.50 -14.31
N SER A 4 17.43 21.96 -15.18
CA SER A 4 17.88 20.56 -15.10
C SER A 4 18.56 20.24 -13.75
N GLY A 5 19.29 21.19 -13.17
CA GLY A 5 19.91 21.04 -11.84
C GLY A 5 18.90 20.99 -10.70
N GLU A 6 17.86 21.79 -10.76
CA GLU A 6 16.77 21.80 -9.79
C GLU A 6 15.95 20.50 -9.85
N LEU A 7 15.67 20.01 -11.06
CA LEU A 7 15.00 18.73 -11.26
C LEU A 7 15.83 17.57 -10.69
N ALA A 8 17.13 17.54 -10.94
CA ALA A 8 18.04 16.55 -10.39
C ALA A 8 18.04 16.57 -8.85
N LEU A 9 18.07 17.78 -8.26
CA LEU A 9 18.01 17.93 -6.81
C LEU A 9 16.70 17.43 -6.22
N ILE A 10 15.57 17.75 -6.85
CA ILE A 10 14.24 17.25 -6.42
C ILE A 10 14.19 15.73 -6.48
N ILE A 11 14.69 15.11 -7.55
CA ILE A 11 14.71 13.65 -7.68
C ILE A 11 15.59 13.02 -6.59
N VAL A 12 16.79 13.56 -6.35
CA VAL A 12 17.69 13.06 -5.30
C VAL A 12 17.04 13.16 -3.91
N LEU A 13 16.44 14.30 -3.60
CA LEU A 13 15.74 14.48 -2.33
C LEU A 13 14.55 13.53 -2.19
N ALA A 14 13.76 13.34 -3.24
CA ALA A 14 12.64 12.41 -3.25
C ALA A 14 13.10 10.97 -3.00
N VAL A 15 14.19 10.54 -3.64
CA VAL A 15 14.77 9.20 -3.45
C VAL A 15 15.28 9.04 -2.01
N LEU A 16 15.97 10.03 -1.46
CA LEU A 16 16.48 9.99 -0.08
C LEU A 16 15.34 9.91 0.93
N VAL A 17 14.31 10.72 0.77
CA VAL A 17 13.11 10.68 1.62
C VAL A 17 12.44 9.31 1.55
N TYR A 18 12.28 8.76 0.34
CA TYR A 18 11.68 7.44 0.15
C TYR A 18 12.52 6.33 0.79
N LEU A 19 13.84 6.38 0.69
CA LEU A 19 14.73 5.43 1.37
C LEU A 19 14.58 5.48 2.89
N ILE A 20 14.52 6.66 3.48
CA ILE A 20 14.30 6.83 4.92
C ILE A 20 12.96 6.24 5.34
N PHE A 21 11.88 6.55 4.63
CA PHE A 21 10.55 5.98 4.89
C PHE A 21 10.53 4.46 4.73
N SER A 22 11.25 3.91 3.76
CA SER A 22 11.33 2.46 3.56
C SER A 22 12.05 1.76 4.72
N VAL A 23 13.08 2.37 5.29
CA VAL A 23 13.76 1.83 6.49
C VAL A 23 12.79 1.80 7.68
N ILE A 24 12.05 2.88 7.91
CA ILE A 24 11.02 2.93 8.96
C ILE A 24 9.94 1.87 8.70
N GLY A 25 9.45 1.76 7.47
CA GLY A 25 8.49 0.73 7.06
C GLY A 25 9.01 -0.69 7.30
N GLY A 26 10.26 -0.96 6.97
CA GLY A 26 10.92 -2.24 7.24
C GLY A 26 11.04 -2.55 8.74
N LEU A 27 11.37 -1.56 9.55
CA LEU A 27 11.40 -1.70 11.02
C LEU A 27 10.03 -2.03 11.60
N ILE A 28 8.99 -1.32 11.15
CA ILE A 28 7.60 -1.56 11.59
C ILE A 28 7.16 -2.98 11.17
N LEU A 29 7.41 -3.36 9.93
CA LEU A 29 7.05 -4.69 9.42
C LEU A 29 7.78 -5.79 10.18
N TRP A 30 9.07 -5.61 10.46
CA TRP A 30 9.85 -6.53 11.29
C TRP A 30 9.27 -6.66 12.71
N GLY A 31 8.97 -5.54 13.36
CA GLY A 31 8.34 -5.53 14.68
C GLY A 31 7.00 -6.25 14.71
N LEU A 32 6.15 -6.02 13.72
CA LEU A 32 4.85 -6.67 13.58
C LEU A 32 5.00 -8.18 13.31
N ALA A 33 5.92 -8.55 12.43
CA ALA A 33 6.17 -9.96 12.09
C ALA A 33 6.67 -10.75 13.31
N ARG A 34 7.59 -10.19 14.06
CA ARG A 34 8.14 -10.84 15.27
C ARG A 34 7.18 -10.77 16.45
N GLY A 35 6.53 -9.63 16.65
CA GLY A 35 5.67 -9.37 17.79
C GLY A 35 4.30 -10.04 17.69
N LEU A 36 3.57 -9.76 16.61
CA LEU A 36 2.21 -10.25 16.41
C LEU A 36 2.16 -11.52 15.56
N GLY A 37 2.91 -11.58 14.48
CA GLY A 37 2.95 -12.73 13.58
C GLY A 37 3.70 -13.93 14.12
N LYS A 38 4.54 -13.73 15.15
CA LYS A 38 5.41 -14.80 15.71
C LYS A 38 6.26 -15.50 14.64
N ILE A 39 6.71 -14.73 13.65
CA ILE A 39 7.54 -15.23 12.55
C ILE A 39 9.01 -15.19 12.99
N GLU A 40 9.55 -16.35 13.33
CA GLU A 40 10.89 -16.46 13.92
C GLU A 40 12.02 -16.09 12.95
N ASN A 41 11.86 -16.39 11.68
CA ASN A 41 12.86 -16.09 10.64
C ASN A 41 12.76 -14.66 10.09
N ALA A 42 11.88 -13.80 10.59
CA ALA A 42 11.83 -12.40 10.24
C ALA A 42 13.03 -11.66 10.84
N THR A 43 13.83 -11.04 9.98
CA THR A 43 14.93 -10.14 10.35
C THR A 43 14.62 -8.75 9.81
N PHE A 44 15.33 -7.73 10.30
CA PHE A 44 15.17 -6.38 9.74
C PHE A 44 15.45 -6.36 8.23
N LEU A 45 16.54 -6.98 7.80
CA LEU A 45 16.96 -6.93 6.40
C LEU A 45 15.94 -7.60 5.47
N ASN A 46 15.44 -8.78 5.83
CA ASN A 46 14.44 -9.45 5.01
C ASN A 46 13.06 -8.77 5.10
N SER A 47 12.72 -8.17 6.22
CA SER A 47 11.50 -7.37 6.37
C SER A 47 11.57 -6.09 5.53
N TRP A 48 12.71 -5.45 5.44
CA TRP A 48 12.94 -4.31 4.57
C TRP A 48 12.80 -4.69 3.09
N GLY A 49 13.38 -5.83 2.70
CA GLY A 49 13.20 -6.37 1.35
C GLY A 49 11.74 -6.70 1.04
N LEU A 50 11.03 -7.33 1.97
CA LEU A 50 9.60 -7.61 1.81
C LEU A 50 8.77 -6.31 1.72
N PHE A 51 9.10 -5.30 2.50
CA PHE A 51 8.46 -3.98 2.42
C PHE A 51 8.54 -3.39 1.01
N TRP A 52 9.69 -3.49 0.35
CA TRP A 52 9.85 -3.07 -1.04
C TRP A 52 9.00 -3.88 -2.01
N ILE A 53 8.97 -5.22 -1.86
CA ILE A 53 8.15 -6.10 -2.69
C ILE A 53 6.67 -5.76 -2.54
N LEU A 54 6.19 -5.60 -1.31
CA LEU A 54 4.81 -5.23 -1.02
C LEU A 54 4.48 -3.84 -1.59
N GLY A 55 5.37 -2.87 -1.43
CA GLY A 55 5.21 -1.54 -1.98
C GLY A 55 5.10 -1.55 -3.51
N PHE A 56 5.91 -2.36 -4.18
CA PHE A 56 5.86 -2.51 -5.64
C PHE A 56 4.54 -3.15 -6.11
N ILE A 57 4.08 -4.20 -5.42
CA ILE A 57 2.79 -4.84 -5.71
C ILE A 57 1.63 -3.85 -5.51
N GLN A 58 1.65 -3.08 -4.42
CA GLN A 58 0.63 -2.07 -4.15
C GLN A 58 0.65 -0.94 -5.18
N LEU A 59 1.82 -0.56 -5.68
CA LEU A 59 1.95 0.44 -6.74
C LEU A 59 1.29 -0.05 -8.04
N ILE A 60 1.48 -1.32 -8.40
CA ILE A 60 0.83 -1.91 -9.59
C ILE A 60 -0.68 -1.95 -9.41
N ILE A 61 -1.19 -2.45 -8.28
CA ILE A 61 -2.62 -2.54 -7.99
C ILE A 61 -3.25 -1.14 -7.98
N GLY A 62 -2.62 -0.18 -7.32
CA GLY A 62 -3.07 1.21 -7.25
C GLY A 62 -3.06 1.89 -8.61
N GLY A 63 -2.06 1.62 -9.45
CA GLY A 63 -1.96 2.13 -10.81
C GLY A 63 -3.10 1.63 -11.69
N VAL A 64 -3.43 0.34 -11.62
CA VAL A 64 -4.57 -0.25 -12.33
C VAL A 64 -5.89 0.37 -11.87
N TRP A 65 -6.08 0.50 -10.57
CA TRP A 65 -7.28 1.13 -10.01
C TRP A 65 -7.42 2.59 -10.46
N TYR A 66 -6.34 3.36 -10.41
CA TYR A 66 -6.33 4.74 -10.86
C TYR A 66 -6.69 4.86 -12.35
N GLY A 67 -6.17 3.95 -13.19
CA GLY A 67 -6.53 3.88 -14.60
C GLY A 67 -8.01 3.60 -14.83
N VAL A 68 -8.62 2.71 -14.05
CA VAL A 68 -10.06 2.42 -14.11
C VAL A 68 -10.88 3.65 -13.72
N ILE A 69 -10.55 4.32 -12.62
CA ILE A 69 -11.24 5.52 -12.15
C ILE A 69 -11.12 6.65 -13.17
N PHE A 70 -9.93 6.90 -13.69
CA PHE A 70 -9.71 7.92 -14.71
C PHE A 70 -10.54 7.65 -15.97
N SER A 71 -10.59 6.40 -16.41
CA SER A 71 -11.41 5.98 -17.55
C SER A 71 -12.90 6.24 -17.34
N VAL A 72 -13.43 5.95 -16.15
CA VAL A 72 -14.83 6.20 -15.81
C VAL A 72 -15.13 7.69 -15.74
N ILE A 73 -14.30 8.47 -15.08
CA ILE A 73 -14.48 9.93 -14.96
C ILE A 73 -14.47 10.60 -16.33
N SER A 74 -13.60 10.16 -17.23
CA SER A 74 -13.53 10.72 -18.59
C SER A 74 -14.67 10.29 -19.49
N SER A 75 -15.34 9.18 -19.21
CA SER A 75 -16.43 8.62 -20.05
C SER A 75 -17.84 8.97 -19.57
N THR A 76 -18.02 9.41 -18.33
CA THR A 76 -19.35 9.72 -17.78
C THR A 76 -19.34 11.06 -17.03
N ARG A 77 -20.48 11.77 -17.09
CA ARG A 77 -20.71 13.00 -16.33
C ARG A 77 -21.71 12.81 -15.18
N HIS A 78 -22.16 11.60 -14.96
CA HIS A 78 -23.16 11.29 -13.93
C HIS A 78 -22.45 11.13 -12.58
N GLU A 79 -22.60 12.08 -11.67
CA GLU A 79 -21.96 12.07 -10.35
C GLU A 79 -22.24 10.80 -9.54
N GLY A 80 -23.51 10.34 -9.53
CA GLY A 80 -23.88 9.12 -8.84
C GLY A 80 -23.19 7.87 -9.38
N THR A 81 -22.96 7.79 -10.69
CA THR A 81 -22.21 6.70 -11.32
C THR A 81 -20.74 6.77 -10.93
N ILE A 82 -20.14 7.95 -10.93
CA ILE A 82 -18.74 8.15 -10.54
C ILE A 82 -18.51 7.71 -9.08
N ILE A 83 -19.37 8.17 -8.16
CA ILE A 83 -19.28 7.80 -6.75
C ILE A 83 -19.46 6.29 -6.55
N GLY A 84 -20.46 5.69 -7.20
CA GLY A 84 -20.72 4.27 -7.10
C GLY A 84 -19.54 3.42 -7.60
N VAL A 85 -19.00 3.75 -8.78
CA VAL A 85 -17.83 3.06 -9.32
C VAL A 85 -16.60 3.26 -8.44
N PHE A 86 -16.40 4.46 -7.90
CA PHE A 86 -15.31 4.73 -6.98
C PHE A 86 -15.38 3.83 -5.75
N ILE A 87 -16.53 3.77 -5.08
CA ILE A 87 -16.71 2.96 -3.86
C ILE A 87 -16.51 1.47 -4.16
N VAL A 88 -17.19 0.95 -5.16
CA VAL A 88 -17.15 -0.49 -5.49
C VAL A 88 -15.75 -0.90 -5.93
N SER A 89 -15.14 -0.15 -6.83
CA SER A 89 -13.79 -0.45 -7.31
C SER A 89 -12.74 -0.33 -6.22
N TYR A 90 -12.88 0.65 -5.31
CA TYR A 90 -12.00 0.80 -4.16
C TYR A 90 -12.08 -0.40 -3.22
N LEU A 91 -13.29 -0.88 -2.91
CA LEU A 91 -13.48 -2.06 -2.06
C LEU A 91 -12.86 -3.30 -2.70
N ILE A 92 -13.05 -3.51 -3.99
CA ILE A 92 -12.46 -4.63 -4.73
C ILE A 92 -10.93 -4.52 -4.70
N MET A 93 -10.38 -3.35 -5.00
CA MET A 93 -8.94 -3.11 -4.95
C MET A 93 -8.38 -3.36 -3.55
N TYR A 94 -9.07 -2.90 -2.52
CA TYR A 94 -8.65 -3.10 -1.12
C TYR A 94 -8.58 -4.58 -0.76
N ILE A 95 -9.59 -5.37 -1.13
CA ILE A 95 -9.61 -6.82 -0.90
C ILE A 95 -8.46 -7.51 -1.65
N ILE A 96 -8.25 -7.17 -2.92
CA ILE A 96 -7.15 -7.71 -3.73
C ILE A 96 -5.80 -7.36 -3.08
N SER A 97 -5.63 -6.13 -2.62
CA SER A 97 -4.39 -5.67 -1.95
C SER A 97 -4.11 -6.44 -0.67
N ILE A 98 -5.13 -6.71 0.14
CA ILE A 98 -4.99 -7.52 1.35
C ILE A 98 -4.52 -8.94 0.99
N PHE A 99 -5.21 -9.62 0.09
CA PHE A 99 -4.83 -10.98 -0.28
C PHE A 99 -3.45 -11.05 -0.93
N ALA A 100 -3.09 -10.08 -1.76
CA ALA A 100 -1.75 -9.97 -2.33
C ALA A 100 -0.69 -9.81 -1.24
N ALA A 101 -0.91 -8.94 -0.25
CA ALA A 101 0.01 -8.75 0.86
C ALA A 101 0.14 -10.02 1.72
N LEU A 102 -0.98 -10.64 2.08
CA LEU A 102 -0.99 -11.87 2.88
C LEU A 102 -0.31 -13.03 2.17
N GLY A 103 -0.62 -13.24 0.90
CA GLY A 103 -0.03 -14.30 0.09
C GLY A 103 1.47 -14.12 -0.12
N THR A 104 1.89 -12.90 -0.43
CA THR A 104 3.32 -12.56 -0.60
C THR A 104 4.10 -12.75 0.69
N THR A 105 3.58 -12.29 1.82
CA THR A 105 4.20 -12.45 3.14
C THR A 105 4.31 -13.91 3.53
N LYS A 106 3.24 -14.68 3.32
CA LYS A 106 3.24 -16.13 3.57
C LYS A 106 4.30 -16.86 2.74
N ALA A 107 4.39 -16.53 1.45
CA ALA A 107 5.36 -17.14 0.55
C ALA A 107 6.80 -16.73 0.89
N PHE A 108 7.02 -15.47 1.22
CA PHE A 108 8.33 -14.89 1.48
C PHE A 108 8.97 -15.49 2.76
N TRP A 109 8.22 -15.54 3.85
CA TRP A 109 8.71 -16.09 5.11
C TRP A 109 8.36 -17.56 5.33
N LYS A 110 7.66 -18.19 4.40
CA LYS A 110 7.17 -19.57 4.52
C LYS A 110 6.39 -19.80 5.83
N CYS A 111 5.63 -18.80 6.23
CA CYS A 111 4.82 -18.82 7.44
C CYS A 111 3.38 -19.31 7.17
N THR A 112 2.60 -19.46 8.23
CA THR A 112 1.18 -19.80 8.10
C THR A 112 0.36 -18.59 7.65
N PHE A 113 -0.82 -18.82 7.11
CA PHE A 113 -1.75 -17.74 6.74
C PHE A 113 -2.13 -16.90 7.97
N GLY A 114 -2.35 -17.54 9.13
CA GLY A 114 -2.65 -16.85 10.38
C GLY A 114 -1.50 -15.94 10.85
N GLN A 115 -0.26 -16.37 10.73
CA GLN A 115 0.91 -15.55 11.04
C GLN A 115 1.01 -14.33 10.10
N SER A 116 0.78 -14.53 8.81
CA SER A 116 0.75 -13.45 7.83
C SER A 116 -0.37 -12.45 8.15
N MET A 117 -1.57 -12.94 8.47
CA MET A 117 -2.72 -12.11 8.82
C MET A 117 -2.46 -11.29 10.09
N MET A 118 -1.89 -11.88 11.13
CA MET A 118 -1.54 -11.17 12.36
C MET A 118 -0.49 -10.09 12.12
N THR A 119 0.48 -10.35 11.26
CA THR A 119 1.51 -9.36 10.88
C THR A 119 0.89 -8.11 10.23
N HIS A 120 -0.12 -8.30 9.39
CA HIS A 120 -0.77 -7.20 8.66
C HIS A 120 -2.03 -6.64 9.32
N LEU A 121 -2.45 -7.16 10.47
CA LEU A 121 -3.70 -6.79 11.12
C LEU A 121 -3.76 -5.28 11.43
N ILE A 122 -2.74 -4.74 12.07
CA ILE A 122 -2.68 -3.30 12.42
C ILE A 122 -2.63 -2.43 11.15
N PRO A 123 -1.75 -2.68 10.19
CA PRO A 123 -1.77 -1.95 8.92
C PRO A 123 -3.13 -1.99 8.20
N MET A 124 -3.79 -3.14 8.16
CA MET A 124 -5.11 -3.27 7.53
C MET A 124 -6.17 -2.38 8.20
N ILE A 125 -6.21 -2.39 9.54
CA ILE A 125 -7.15 -1.55 10.31
C ILE A 125 -6.86 -0.07 10.07
N LEU A 126 -5.59 0.34 10.13
CA LEU A 126 -5.19 1.73 9.90
C LEU A 126 -5.54 2.20 8.48
N TYR A 127 -5.27 1.38 7.47
CA TYR A 127 -5.65 1.70 6.09
C TYR A 127 -7.16 1.83 5.93
N PHE A 128 -7.94 0.96 6.56
CA PHE A 128 -9.39 1.05 6.51
C PHE A 128 -9.90 2.35 7.15
N ILE A 129 -9.39 2.71 8.33
CA ILE A 129 -9.76 3.95 9.03
C ILE A 129 -9.39 5.17 8.17
N LEU A 130 -8.18 5.21 7.62
CA LEU A 130 -7.74 6.30 6.75
C LEU A 130 -8.60 6.41 5.49
N ALA A 131 -9.00 5.29 4.91
CA ALA A 131 -9.88 5.27 3.75
C ALA A 131 -11.26 5.85 4.07
N VAL A 132 -11.84 5.48 5.22
CA VAL A 132 -13.13 6.01 5.66
C VAL A 132 -13.05 7.51 5.91
N ILE A 133 -12.02 7.97 6.60
CA ILE A 133 -11.80 9.41 6.87
C ILE A 133 -11.63 10.17 5.55
N SER A 134 -10.81 9.66 4.64
CA SER A 134 -10.58 10.28 3.33
C SER A 134 -11.88 10.37 2.52
N PHE A 135 -12.68 9.31 2.54
CA PHE A 135 -13.98 9.30 1.90
C PHE A 135 -14.92 10.37 2.47
N ILE A 136 -15.01 10.47 3.79
CA ILE A 136 -15.84 11.48 4.46
C ILE A 136 -15.37 12.90 4.07
N VAL A 137 -14.07 13.14 4.07
CA VAL A 137 -13.50 14.46 3.73
C VAL A 137 -13.74 14.82 2.26
N ILE A 138 -13.60 13.86 1.34
CA ILE A 138 -13.77 14.12 -0.10
C ILE A 138 -15.22 14.38 -0.47
N PHE A 139 -16.17 13.66 0.15
CA PHE A 139 -17.58 13.71 -0.20
C PHE A 139 -18.46 14.51 0.78
N SER A 140 -17.86 15.14 1.77
CA SER A 140 -18.56 16.11 2.62
C SER A 140 -18.50 17.51 2.01
#